data_a6745e6213f0f186a490295d851639ce
#
_entry.id   a6745e6213f0f186a490295d851639ce
#
_cell.length_a   1.000
_cell.length_b   1.000
_cell.length_c   1.000
_cell.angle_alpha   90.00
_cell.angle_beta   90.00
_cell.angle_gamma   90.00
#
_symmetry.space_group_name_H-M   'P 1'
#
loop_
_entity.id
_entity.type
_entity.pdbx_description
1 polymer ?
#
loop_
_entity_poly.entity_id
_entity_poly.type
_entity_poly.pdbx_seq_one_letter_code
_entity_poly.pdbx_strand_id
1 'polypeptide(L)'
;PVNFEGDQSKCNDVAIERLSESFRHAGITNQKFCPEPIAATLSYLFSQDTEFEGNILTIDFGGGTLDFAILKCSENKFEVAATHGIALGGDKIDQIIFKEVIFPLLGKGERWIRLVDGLVVDTLFPFSDFEELLINWPVSYILNQNKFTGPVMDRMSKDDPASAKFKRLYDVIKQN
;
A
#
# COMPACT_ATOMS: atom_id res chain seq x y z
N PRO A 1 13.20 5.73 3.35
CA PRO A 1 12.77 5.10 4.61
C PRO A 1 13.94 4.67 5.49
N VAL A 2 13.64 4.40 6.78
CA VAL A 2 14.60 3.78 7.71
C VAL A 2 14.66 2.28 7.44
N ASN A 3 13.49 1.66 7.27
CA ASN A 3 13.33 0.27 6.89
C ASN A 3 12.47 0.16 5.63
N PHE A 4 12.92 -0.60 4.62
CA PHE A 4 12.20 -0.76 3.36
C PHE A 4 11.06 -1.79 3.45
N GLU A 5 11.22 -2.83 4.28
CA GLU A 5 10.24 -3.92 4.43
C GLU A 5 10.16 -4.42 5.88
N GLY A 6 9.73 -3.56 6.81
CA GLY A 6 9.55 -3.95 8.21
C GLY A 6 10.86 -4.34 8.92
N ASP A 7 10.77 -5.14 9.99
CA ASP A 7 11.89 -5.48 10.89
C ASP A 7 12.94 -6.47 10.35
N GLN A 8 12.91 -6.84 9.06
CA GLN A 8 13.86 -7.80 8.51
C GLN A 8 15.13 -7.09 8.00
N SER A 9 16.20 -7.08 8.80
CA SER A 9 17.48 -6.46 8.45
C SER A 9 18.03 -6.91 7.08
N LYS A 10 17.85 -8.18 6.72
CA LYS A 10 18.28 -8.72 5.41
C LYS A 10 17.56 -8.08 4.23
N CYS A 11 16.28 -7.72 4.38
CA CYS A 11 15.52 -7.05 3.32
C CYS A 11 16.02 -5.63 3.10
N ASN A 12 16.42 -4.94 4.15
CA ASN A 12 17.01 -3.60 4.06
C ASN A 12 18.35 -3.62 3.29
N ASP A 13 19.23 -4.58 3.59
CA ASP A 13 20.51 -4.70 2.91
C ASP A 13 20.31 -4.93 1.40
N VAL A 14 19.42 -5.85 1.03
CA VAL A 14 19.06 -6.10 -0.39
C VAL A 14 18.48 -4.86 -1.07
N ALA A 15 17.63 -4.09 -0.37
CA ALA A 15 17.04 -2.87 -0.93
C ALA A 15 18.11 -1.79 -1.16
N ILE A 16 19.03 -1.60 -0.22
CA ILE A 16 20.16 -0.66 -0.35
C ILE A 16 21.10 -1.10 -1.47
N GLU A 17 21.41 -2.39 -1.58
CA GLU A 17 22.24 -2.92 -2.68
C GLU A 17 21.60 -2.68 -4.05
N ARG A 18 20.30 -2.96 -4.20
CA ARG A 18 19.55 -2.68 -5.45
C ARG A 18 19.56 -1.21 -5.80
N LEU A 19 19.38 -0.34 -4.82
CA LEU A 19 19.42 1.11 -5.02
C LEU A 19 20.83 1.55 -5.43
N SER A 20 21.88 1.07 -4.75
CA SER A 20 23.27 1.32 -5.09
C SER A 20 23.61 0.89 -6.52
N GLU A 21 23.14 -0.29 -6.91
CA GLU A 21 23.35 -0.81 -8.25
C GLU A 21 22.64 0.03 -9.31
N SER A 22 21.42 0.50 -9.02
CA SER A 22 20.69 1.41 -9.91
C SER A 22 21.46 2.72 -10.14
N PHE A 23 22.04 3.30 -9.08
CA PHE A 23 22.90 4.49 -9.20
C PHE A 23 24.16 4.18 -10.02
N ARG A 24 24.79 3.02 -9.80
CA ARG A 24 25.97 2.60 -10.56
C ARG A 24 25.67 2.48 -12.05
N HIS A 25 24.53 1.90 -12.42
CA HIS A 25 24.07 1.84 -13.82
C HIS A 25 23.81 3.22 -14.42
N ALA A 26 23.41 4.19 -13.62
CA ALA A 26 23.27 5.58 -14.04
C ALA A 26 24.60 6.35 -14.08
N GLY A 27 25.74 5.68 -13.81
CA GLY A 27 27.07 6.31 -13.80
C GLY A 27 27.42 7.06 -12.51
N ILE A 28 26.61 6.92 -11.46
CA ILE A 28 26.84 7.54 -10.15
C ILE A 28 27.52 6.52 -9.24
N THR A 29 28.81 6.74 -8.96
CA THR A 29 29.64 5.75 -8.21
C THR A 29 29.99 6.19 -6.79
N ASN A 30 29.75 7.46 -6.45
CA ASN A 30 30.07 8.02 -5.12
C ASN A 30 28.76 8.49 -4.45
N GLN A 31 27.94 7.54 -4.01
CA GLN A 31 26.70 7.80 -3.28
C GLN A 31 26.86 7.51 -1.78
N LYS A 32 26.10 8.28 -0.98
CA LYS A 32 25.87 8.03 0.44
C LYS A 32 24.37 8.04 0.69
N PHE A 33 23.91 7.10 1.48
CA PHE A 33 22.51 7.01 1.88
C PHE A 33 22.30 7.63 3.25
N CYS A 34 21.22 8.38 3.38
CA CYS A 34 20.76 8.97 4.62
C CYS A 34 19.28 8.61 4.78
N PRO A 35 18.84 8.13 5.95
CA PRO A 35 17.42 7.90 6.22
C PRO A 35 16.60 9.18 6.00
N GLU A 36 15.46 9.05 5.33
CA GLU A 36 14.60 10.19 4.95
C GLU A 36 14.24 11.10 6.12
N PRO A 37 13.77 10.59 7.29
CA PRO A 37 13.41 11.47 8.39
C PRO A 37 14.61 12.26 8.96
N ILE A 38 15.82 11.70 8.88
CA ILE A 38 17.04 12.44 9.27
C ILE A 38 17.33 13.55 8.26
N ALA A 39 17.26 13.23 6.97
CA ALA A 39 17.50 14.22 5.92
C ALA A 39 16.45 15.35 5.97
N ALA A 40 15.18 15.03 6.19
CA ALA A 40 14.11 15.99 6.35
C ALA A 40 14.34 16.91 7.56
N THR A 41 14.73 16.34 8.71
CA THR A 41 15.05 17.13 9.91
C THR A 41 16.20 18.10 9.67
N LEU A 42 17.29 17.61 9.08
CA LEU A 42 18.46 18.45 8.79
C LEU A 42 18.10 19.55 7.80
N SER A 43 17.35 19.22 6.74
CA SER A 43 16.89 20.22 5.76
C SER A 43 16.05 21.31 6.41
N TYR A 44 15.15 20.95 7.33
CA TYR A 44 14.36 21.92 8.08
C TYR A 44 15.24 22.79 8.96
N LEU A 45 16.15 22.21 9.74
CA LEU A 45 17.04 22.96 10.62
C LEU A 45 17.95 23.93 9.87
N PHE A 46 18.52 23.48 8.75
CA PHE A 46 19.36 24.36 7.91
C PHE A 46 18.56 25.49 7.22
N SER A 47 17.25 25.35 7.10
CA SER A 47 16.38 26.41 6.56
C SER A 47 16.00 27.47 7.61
N GLN A 48 16.24 27.22 8.90
CA GLN A 48 15.96 28.16 9.98
C GLN A 48 17.23 28.99 10.29
N ASP A 49 17.07 30.29 10.44
CA ASP A 49 18.16 31.21 10.84
C ASP A 49 18.44 31.18 12.35
N THR A 50 17.88 30.20 13.07
CA THR A 50 18.00 30.11 14.54
C THR A 50 18.70 28.83 14.95
N GLU A 51 19.63 28.94 15.90
CA GLU A 51 20.23 27.78 16.55
C GLU A 51 19.17 27.07 17.37
N PHE A 52 19.11 25.74 17.25
CA PHE A 52 18.20 24.90 18.03
C PHE A 52 19.01 24.01 18.98
N GLU A 53 18.62 24.03 20.24
CA GLU A 53 19.13 23.10 21.27
C GLU A 53 17.99 22.22 21.80
N GLY A 54 18.21 20.92 21.86
CA GLY A 54 17.25 19.97 22.38
C GLY A 54 17.09 18.71 21.52
N ASN A 55 16.00 18.02 21.72
CA ASN A 55 15.67 16.81 20.96
C ASN A 55 14.55 17.11 19.97
N ILE A 56 14.71 16.64 18.75
CA ILE A 56 13.71 16.71 17.69
C ILE A 56 13.22 15.30 17.39
N LEU A 57 11.92 15.09 17.46
CA LEU A 57 11.24 13.91 16.91
C LEU A 57 10.71 14.25 15.53
N THR A 58 11.18 13.55 14.53
CA THR A 58 10.63 13.59 13.17
C THR A 58 9.77 12.37 12.95
N ILE A 59 8.59 12.59 12.41
CA ILE A 59 7.64 11.56 11.98
C ILE A 59 7.43 11.75 10.50
N ASP A 60 7.88 10.77 9.72
CA ASP A 60 7.74 10.76 8.25
C ASP A 60 6.71 9.70 7.86
N PHE A 61 5.53 10.16 7.43
CA PHE A 61 4.43 9.31 6.99
C PHE A 61 4.37 9.28 5.47
N GLY A 62 5.02 8.25 4.89
CA GLY A 62 5.08 8.04 3.45
C GLY A 62 3.94 7.20 2.88
N GLY A 63 4.05 6.83 1.61
CA GLY A 63 3.12 5.92 0.93
C GLY A 63 3.18 4.50 1.49
N GLY A 64 4.38 3.96 1.67
CA GLY A 64 4.60 2.58 2.12
C GLY A 64 5.04 2.43 3.57
N THR A 65 5.70 3.44 4.15
CA THR A 65 6.31 3.38 5.49
C THR A 65 5.91 4.56 6.37
N LEU A 66 6.00 4.34 7.67
CA LEU A 66 5.99 5.36 8.70
C LEU A 66 7.33 5.28 9.43
N ASP A 67 8.14 6.31 9.29
CA ASP A 67 9.50 6.37 9.78
C ASP A 67 9.64 7.43 10.89
N PHE A 68 10.41 7.10 11.91
CA PHE A 68 10.68 7.97 13.05
C PHE A 68 12.18 8.19 13.17
N ALA A 69 12.58 9.40 13.52
CA ALA A 69 13.94 9.71 13.93
C ALA A 69 13.94 10.67 15.11
N ILE A 70 14.84 10.43 16.06
CA ILE A 70 15.13 11.35 17.16
C ILE A 70 16.55 11.86 16.97
N LEU A 71 16.67 13.15 16.76
CA LEU A 71 17.95 13.86 16.69
C LEU A 71 18.13 14.71 17.95
N LYS A 72 19.30 14.58 18.55
CA LYS A 72 19.76 15.46 19.62
C LYS A 72 20.61 16.57 19.01
N CYS A 73 20.25 17.82 19.28
CA CYS A 73 20.93 19.01 18.80
C CYS A 73 21.57 19.72 19.97
N SER A 74 22.88 19.98 19.90
CA SER A 74 23.64 20.68 20.90
C SER A 74 24.87 21.32 20.27
N GLU A 75 25.14 22.59 20.55
CA GLU A 75 26.33 23.32 20.05
C GLU A 75 26.53 23.18 18.52
N ASN A 76 25.47 23.33 17.74
CA ASN A 76 25.49 23.15 16.27
C ASN A 76 25.95 21.74 15.80
N LYS A 77 25.87 20.74 16.66
CA LYS A 77 26.12 19.34 16.33
C LYS A 77 24.80 18.56 16.40
N PHE A 78 24.69 17.60 15.50
CA PHE A 78 23.53 16.73 15.41
C PHE A 78 23.96 15.29 15.65
N GLU A 79 23.30 14.64 16.60
CA GLU A 79 23.50 13.22 16.89
C GLU A 79 22.18 12.48 16.69
N VAL A 80 22.20 11.38 15.95
CA VAL A 80 21.04 10.50 15.80
C VAL A 80 20.92 9.64 17.04
N ALA A 81 19.93 9.94 17.90
CA ALA A 81 19.71 9.22 19.13
C ALA A 81 18.96 7.90 18.91
N ALA A 82 17.98 7.88 17.99
CA ALA A 82 17.24 6.68 17.61
C ALA A 82 16.57 6.85 16.25
N THR A 83 16.34 5.73 15.58
CA THR A 83 15.48 5.63 14.40
C THR A 83 14.60 4.38 14.52
N HIS A 84 13.37 4.45 13.99
CA HIS A 84 12.47 3.30 13.88
C HIS A 84 11.59 3.48 12.65
N GLY A 85 11.32 2.37 11.94
CA GLY A 85 10.46 2.39 10.76
C GLY A 85 9.52 1.18 10.78
N ILE A 86 8.27 1.40 10.37
CA ILE A 86 7.27 0.34 10.24
C ILE A 86 6.65 0.38 8.85
N ALA A 87 6.27 -0.78 8.31
CA ALA A 87 5.58 -0.92 7.03
C ALA A 87 4.09 -0.53 7.17
N LEU A 88 3.86 0.75 7.48
CA LEU A 88 2.53 1.35 7.60
C LEU A 88 2.55 2.72 6.94
N GLY A 89 1.98 2.83 5.76
CA GLY A 89 1.90 4.08 5.02
C GLY A 89 0.51 4.28 4.40
N GLY A 90 0.39 5.29 3.57
CA GLY A 90 -0.84 5.65 2.87
C GLY A 90 -1.45 4.48 2.10
N ASP A 91 -0.64 3.70 1.40
CA ASP A 91 -1.08 2.52 0.64
C ASP A 91 -1.84 1.51 1.52
N LYS A 92 -1.43 1.34 2.78
CA LYS A 92 -2.11 0.44 3.70
C LYS A 92 -3.46 0.99 4.15
N ILE A 93 -3.53 2.30 4.35
CA ILE A 93 -4.79 2.98 4.66
C ILE A 93 -5.75 2.86 3.49
N ASP A 94 -5.30 3.11 2.27
CA ASP A 94 -6.11 2.97 1.06
C ASP A 94 -6.64 1.54 0.91
N GLN A 95 -5.80 0.53 1.12
CA GLN A 95 -6.24 -0.87 1.11
C GLN A 95 -7.33 -1.15 2.15
N ILE A 96 -7.23 -0.59 3.35
CA ILE A 96 -8.25 -0.75 4.40
C ILE A 96 -9.55 -0.07 3.96
N ILE A 97 -9.48 1.15 3.42
CA ILE A 97 -10.65 1.86 2.90
C ILE A 97 -11.33 1.05 1.79
N PHE A 98 -10.56 0.51 0.85
CA PHE A 98 -11.10 -0.36 -0.19
C PHE A 98 -11.81 -1.57 0.39
N LYS A 99 -11.19 -2.29 1.32
CA LYS A 99 -11.72 -3.52 1.91
C LYS A 99 -12.97 -3.31 2.77
N GLU A 100 -12.99 -2.23 3.55
CA GLU A 100 -14.05 -2.00 4.55
C GLU A 100 -15.17 -1.10 4.03
N VAL A 101 -14.90 -0.21 3.08
CA VAL A 101 -15.88 0.76 2.59
C VAL A 101 -16.30 0.47 1.14
N ILE A 102 -15.33 0.25 0.25
CA ILE A 102 -15.62 0.15 -1.20
C ILE A 102 -16.12 -1.25 -1.57
N PHE A 103 -15.45 -2.32 -1.12
CA PHE A 103 -15.82 -3.68 -1.52
C PHE A 103 -17.24 -4.10 -1.14
N PRO A 104 -17.81 -3.71 0.01
CA PRO A 104 -19.23 -3.91 0.28
C PRO A 104 -20.18 -3.27 -0.75
N LEU A 105 -19.77 -2.15 -1.36
CA LEU A 105 -20.52 -1.49 -2.43
C LEU A 105 -20.40 -2.19 -3.79
N LEU A 106 -19.42 -3.09 -3.92
CA LEU A 106 -19.16 -3.91 -5.10
C LEU A 106 -19.64 -5.35 -4.97
N GLY A 107 -20.30 -5.71 -3.85
CA GLY A 107 -20.89 -7.01 -3.63
C GLY A 107 -20.12 -7.93 -2.67
N LYS A 108 -19.10 -7.44 -1.96
CA LYS A 108 -18.48 -8.20 -0.86
C LYS A 108 -19.52 -8.48 0.22
N GLY A 109 -19.60 -9.75 0.64
CA GLY A 109 -20.57 -10.22 1.64
C GLY A 109 -21.93 -10.60 1.08
N GLU A 110 -22.20 -10.39 -0.20
CA GLU A 110 -23.45 -10.80 -0.84
C GLU A 110 -23.49 -12.31 -1.10
N ARG A 111 -24.70 -12.85 -1.15
CA ARG A 111 -24.91 -14.27 -1.43
C ARG A 111 -24.98 -14.55 -2.93
N TRP A 112 -24.62 -15.77 -3.29
CA TRP A 112 -24.67 -16.28 -4.66
C TRP A 112 -25.46 -17.57 -4.72
N ILE A 113 -26.71 -17.46 -5.18
CA ILE A 113 -27.63 -18.59 -5.39
C ILE A 113 -27.51 -19.02 -6.83
N ARG A 114 -27.11 -20.25 -7.06
CA ARG A 114 -26.95 -20.87 -8.39
C ARG A 114 -27.45 -22.29 -8.44
N LEU A 115 -27.79 -22.73 -9.64
CA LEU A 115 -28.13 -24.13 -9.89
C LEU A 115 -26.84 -24.85 -10.36
N VAL A 116 -26.47 -25.91 -9.62
CA VAL A 116 -25.33 -26.77 -9.94
C VAL A 116 -25.82 -28.20 -9.95
N ASP A 117 -25.72 -28.86 -11.09
CA ASP A 117 -26.19 -30.27 -11.28
C ASP A 117 -27.64 -30.51 -10.80
N GLY A 118 -28.53 -29.54 -11.02
CA GLY A 118 -29.91 -29.59 -10.61
C GLY A 118 -30.18 -29.29 -9.13
N LEU A 119 -29.14 -28.98 -8.35
CA LEU A 119 -29.23 -28.59 -6.94
C LEU A 119 -29.09 -27.09 -6.77
N VAL A 120 -29.92 -26.49 -5.93
CA VAL A 120 -29.79 -25.09 -5.53
C VAL A 120 -28.64 -24.98 -4.53
N VAL A 121 -27.61 -24.28 -4.91
CA VAL A 121 -26.42 -23.97 -4.08
C VAL A 121 -26.48 -22.51 -3.68
N ASP A 122 -26.54 -22.27 -2.38
CA ASP A 122 -26.52 -20.90 -1.80
C ASP A 122 -25.25 -20.71 -0.96
N THR A 123 -24.34 -19.88 -1.46
CA THR A 123 -23.04 -19.59 -0.84
C THR A 123 -22.80 -18.09 -0.76
N LEU A 124 -21.80 -17.68 -0.03
CA LEU A 124 -21.25 -16.33 -0.21
C LEU A 124 -20.64 -16.22 -1.61
N PHE A 125 -20.80 -15.04 -2.22
CA PHE A 125 -20.06 -14.74 -3.45
C PHE A 125 -18.56 -14.76 -3.15
N PRO A 126 -17.72 -15.42 -3.97
CA PRO A 126 -16.28 -15.58 -3.70
C PRO A 126 -15.50 -14.28 -3.95
N PHE A 127 -15.87 -13.22 -3.22
CA PHE A 127 -15.28 -11.89 -3.41
C PHE A 127 -13.78 -11.86 -3.06
N SER A 128 -13.32 -12.79 -2.20
CA SER A 128 -11.90 -12.96 -1.89
C SER A 128 -11.01 -13.15 -3.12
N ASP A 129 -11.53 -13.80 -4.16
CA ASP A 129 -10.79 -14.04 -5.40
C ASP A 129 -10.55 -12.75 -6.20
N PHE A 130 -11.29 -11.70 -5.89
CA PHE A 130 -11.22 -10.39 -6.53
C PHE A 130 -10.41 -9.38 -5.74
N GLU A 131 -10.36 -9.50 -4.42
CA GLU A 131 -9.82 -8.46 -3.52
C GLU A 131 -8.41 -8.05 -3.87
N GLU A 132 -7.49 -9.01 -3.99
CA GLU A 132 -6.08 -8.72 -4.29
C GLU A 132 -5.90 -8.12 -5.69
N LEU A 133 -6.68 -8.59 -6.66
CA LEU A 133 -6.60 -8.10 -8.03
C LEU A 133 -7.20 -6.69 -8.17
N LEU A 134 -8.21 -6.35 -7.36
CA LEU A 134 -8.82 -5.02 -7.37
C LEU A 134 -7.93 -3.95 -6.77
N ILE A 135 -7.07 -4.30 -5.80
CA ILE A 135 -6.14 -3.36 -5.17
C ILE A 135 -4.75 -3.38 -5.81
N ASN A 136 -4.46 -4.35 -6.67
CA ASN A 136 -3.18 -4.49 -7.34
C ASN A 136 -3.30 -4.10 -8.82
N TRP A 137 -3.25 -2.81 -9.07
CA TRP A 137 -3.45 -2.24 -10.41
C TRP A 137 -2.64 -2.90 -11.53
N PRO A 138 -1.34 -3.22 -11.40
CA PRO A 138 -0.57 -3.86 -12.46
C PRO A 138 -1.10 -5.20 -12.95
N VAL A 139 -1.88 -5.92 -12.13
CA VAL A 139 -2.43 -7.24 -12.47
C VAL A 139 -3.95 -7.26 -12.56
N SER A 140 -4.62 -6.13 -12.35
CA SER A 140 -6.09 -6.02 -12.35
C SER A 140 -6.73 -6.44 -13.69
N TYR A 141 -6.01 -6.33 -14.81
CA TYR A 141 -6.45 -6.81 -16.13
C TYR A 141 -6.84 -8.30 -16.13
N ILE A 142 -6.31 -9.11 -15.19
CA ILE A 142 -6.65 -10.52 -15.05
C ILE A 142 -8.14 -10.71 -14.76
N LEU A 143 -8.78 -9.74 -14.10
CA LEU A 143 -10.22 -9.75 -13.80
C LEU A 143 -11.10 -9.78 -15.05
N ASN A 144 -10.57 -9.42 -16.23
CA ASN A 144 -11.29 -9.51 -17.49
C ASN A 144 -11.47 -10.95 -18.01
N GLN A 145 -10.83 -11.95 -17.39
CA GLN A 145 -11.01 -13.35 -17.76
C GLN A 145 -12.41 -13.85 -17.37
N ASN A 146 -12.95 -14.77 -18.19
CA ASN A 146 -14.30 -15.32 -18.00
C ASN A 146 -14.54 -15.95 -16.61
N LYS A 147 -13.49 -16.49 -15.97
CA LYS A 147 -13.60 -17.07 -14.62
C LYS A 147 -14.01 -16.03 -13.55
N PHE A 148 -13.70 -14.74 -13.77
CA PHE A 148 -14.11 -13.64 -12.91
C PHE A 148 -15.37 -12.95 -13.41
N THR A 149 -15.43 -12.61 -14.70
CA THR A 149 -16.59 -11.91 -15.26
C THR A 149 -17.85 -12.76 -15.30
N GLY A 150 -17.74 -14.08 -15.48
CA GLY A 150 -18.89 -14.99 -15.51
C GLY A 150 -19.72 -14.96 -14.22
N PRO A 151 -19.14 -15.22 -13.03
CA PRO A 151 -19.82 -15.09 -11.75
C PRO A 151 -20.44 -13.71 -11.51
N VAL A 152 -19.74 -12.64 -11.90
CA VAL A 152 -20.25 -11.26 -11.75
C VAL A 152 -21.47 -11.03 -12.65
N MET A 153 -21.41 -11.49 -13.90
CA MET A 153 -22.55 -11.38 -14.82
C MET A 153 -23.75 -12.21 -14.35
N ASP A 154 -23.55 -13.42 -13.82
CA ASP A 154 -24.62 -14.21 -13.23
C ASP A 154 -25.29 -13.45 -12.07
N ARG A 155 -24.50 -12.89 -11.15
CA ARG A 155 -25.05 -12.09 -10.04
C ARG A 155 -25.73 -10.81 -10.51
N MET A 156 -25.20 -10.15 -11.52
CA MET A 156 -25.78 -8.94 -12.11
C MET A 156 -27.14 -9.21 -12.77
N SER A 157 -27.35 -10.43 -13.29
CA SER A 157 -28.61 -10.80 -13.98
C SER A 157 -29.74 -11.14 -13.02
N LYS A 158 -29.51 -11.24 -11.73
CA LYS A 158 -30.55 -11.53 -10.74
C LYS A 158 -31.43 -10.29 -10.51
N ASP A 159 -32.72 -10.52 -10.31
CA ASP A 159 -33.65 -9.45 -9.96
C ASP A 159 -33.72 -9.29 -8.45
N ASP A 160 -32.65 -8.70 -7.90
CA ASP A 160 -32.54 -8.42 -6.47
C ASP A 160 -31.74 -7.10 -6.24
N PRO A 161 -31.82 -6.50 -5.03
CA PRO A 161 -31.12 -5.23 -4.73
C PRO A 161 -29.59 -5.32 -4.85
N ALA A 162 -29.00 -6.50 -4.72
CA ALA A 162 -27.57 -6.70 -4.82
C ALA A 162 -27.05 -6.65 -6.26
N SER A 163 -27.92 -6.86 -7.26
CA SER A 163 -27.53 -6.83 -8.68
C SER A 163 -26.86 -5.52 -9.08
N ALA A 164 -27.27 -4.40 -8.51
CA ALA A 164 -26.67 -3.10 -8.75
C ALA A 164 -25.21 -2.99 -8.23
N LYS A 165 -24.88 -3.72 -7.17
CA LYS A 165 -23.49 -3.80 -6.65
C LYS A 165 -22.60 -4.52 -7.63
N PHE A 166 -23.08 -5.65 -8.18
CA PHE A 166 -22.34 -6.45 -9.15
C PHE A 166 -22.21 -5.75 -10.50
N LYS A 167 -23.16 -4.91 -10.86
CA LYS A 167 -23.04 -4.02 -12.04
C LYS A 167 -21.85 -3.06 -11.85
N ARG A 168 -21.73 -2.43 -10.68
CA ARG A 168 -20.59 -1.56 -10.39
C ARG A 168 -19.26 -2.34 -10.43
N LEU A 169 -19.22 -3.55 -9.87
CA LEU A 169 -18.05 -4.41 -9.94
C LEU A 169 -17.67 -4.72 -11.39
N TYR A 170 -18.65 -5.06 -12.21
CA TYR A 170 -18.44 -5.32 -13.63
C TYR A 170 -17.87 -4.10 -14.35
N ASP A 171 -18.45 -2.92 -14.10
CA ASP A 171 -17.99 -1.67 -14.71
C ASP A 171 -16.54 -1.36 -14.31
N VAL A 172 -16.17 -1.56 -13.03
CA VAL A 172 -14.78 -1.42 -12.56
C VAL A 172 -13.84 -2.38 -13.29
N ILE A 173 -14.24 -3.66 -13.43
CA ILE A 173 -13.44 -4.66 -14.16
C ILE A 173 -13.23 -4.25 -15.63
N LYS A 174 -14.24 -3.66 -16.27
CA LYS A 174 -14.18 -3.28 -17.69
C LYS A 174 -13.44 -1.99 -17.97
N GLN A 175 -13.20 -1.17 -16.96
CA GLN A 175 -12.41 0.06 -17.06
C GLN A 175 -10.90 -0.17 -16.87
N ASN A 176 -10.53 -1.36 -16.39
CA ASN A 176 -9.15 -1.83 -16.26
C ASN A 176 -8.78 -2.70 -17.49
#